data_bee7ddc3161f43dcbf8eb4de30f0631b
#
_entry.id   bee7ddc3161f43dcbf8eb4de30f0631b
#
_cell.length_a   1.000
_cell.length_b   1.000
_cell.length_c   1.000
_cell.angle_alpha   90.00
_cell.angle_beta   90.00
_cell.angle_gamma   90.00
#
_symmetry.space_group_name_H-M   'P 1'
#
loop_
_entity.id
_entity.type
_entity.pdbx_description
1 polymer ?
#
loop_
_entity_poly.entity_id
_entity_poly.type
_entity_poly.pdbx_seq_one_letter_code
_entity_poly.pdbx_strand_id
1 'polypeptide(L)'
;MDLVGRLALNGTVGESVIRAARWHDVGKALERDRNGTFTRPFQEYLRRGGTAVGPHPRGNALYAKSNGRKPGDTSGFRHEMASLLAFLQSKHVDDDLAAFLILAHHGKVRLLPEAWDDDDPVDLCGVRDGDRIPAAALPVGNNPIVLNTKIVLPSRQHRGWQERVHKLLKKHGPFLLAYLEGLVRVADWRAS
;
A
#
# COMPACT_ATOMS: atom_id res chain seq x y z
N MET A 1 12.42 -15.68 8.82
CA MET A 1 11.79 -17.03 8.68
C MET A 1 11.19 -17.10 7.29
N ASP A 2 11.65 -18.02 6.45
CA ASP A 2 11.19 -18.11 5.05
C ASP A 2 9.83 -18.83 4.98
N LEU A 3 8.75 -18.03 5.05
CA LEU A 3 7.37 -18.53 4.96
C LEU A 3 7.05 -19.05 3.55
N VAL A 4 7.59 -18.40 2.51
CA VAL A 4 7.33 -18.74 1.10
C VAL A 4 7.96 -20.08 0.75
N GLY A 5 9.20 -20.34 1.18
CA GLY A 5 9.85 -21.64 0.98
C GLY A 5 9.14 -22.78 1.71
N ARG A 6 8.65 -22.53 2.94
CA ARG A 6 7.92 -23.54 3.73
C ARG A 6 6.55 -23.89 3.14
N LEU A 7 5.93 -22.99 2.38
CA LEU A 7 4.62 -23.21 1.74
C LEU A 7 4.75 -23.70 0.30
N ALA A 8 5.96 -24.01 -0.15
CA ALA A 8 6.25 -24.44 -1.51
C ALA A 8 5.67 -23.52 -2.61
N LEU A 9 5.56 -22.23 -2.31
CA LEU A 9 5.16 -21.21 -3.29
C LEU A 9 6.34 -20.94 -4.22
N ASN A 10 6.44 -21.74 -5.27
CA ASN A 10 7.53 -21.65 -6.24
C ASN A 10 7.18 -20.72 -7.42
N GLY A 11 8.23 -20.21 -8.09
CA GLY A 11 8.07 -19.40 -9.30
C GLY A 11 7.48 -18.01 -9.05
N THR A 12 6.82 -17.48 -10.06
CA THR A 12 6.33 -16.09 -10.12
C THR A 12 5.34 -15.74 -8.99
N VAL A 13 4.52 -16.68 -8.51
CA VAL A 13 3.56 -16.45 -7.42
C VAL A 13 4.30 -16.20 -6.11
N GLY A 14 5.32 -17.01 -5.79
CA GLY A 14 6.14 -16.82 -4.59
C GLY A 14 6.87 -15.48 -4.60
N GLU A 15 7.42 -15.09 -5.75
CA GLU A 15 8.07 -13.80 -5.91
C GLU A 15 7.12 -12.62 -5.69
N SER A 16 5.89 -12.71 -6.23
CA SER A 16 4.86 -11.68 -6.03
C SER A 16 4.47 -11.54 -4.55
N VAL A 17 4.36 -12.66 -3.82
CA VAL A 17 4.08 -12.64 -2.36
C VAL A 17 5.23 -11.97 -1.59
N ILE A 18 6.49 -12.29 -1.94
CA ILE A 18 7.67 -11.66 -1.31
C ILE A 18 7.70 -10.15 -1.59
N ARG A 19 7.41 -9.73 -2.83
CA ARG A 19 7.32 -8.31 -3.18
C ARG A 19 6.21 -7.63 -2.40
N ALA A 20 5.03 -8.22 -2.36
CA ALA A 20 3.91 -7.68 -1.58
C ALA A 20 4.28 -7.49 -0.11
N ALA A 21 4.89 -8.49 0.51
CA ALA A 21 5.35 -8.42 1.89
C ALA A 21 6.39 -7.31 2.15
N ARG A 22 7.20 -6.94 1.16
CA ARG A 22 8.16 -5.84 1.29
C ARG A 22 7.54 -4.46 1.07
N TRP A 23 6.44 -4.37 0.32
CA TRP A 23 5.86 -3.10 -0.10
C TRP A 23 4.58 -2.72 0.64
N HIS A 24 3.90 -3.65 1.33
CA HIS A 24 2.56 -3.43 1.88
C HIS A 24 2.46 -2.23 2.84
N ASP A 25 3.52 -1.94 3.57
CA ASP A 25 3.58 -0.91 4.60
C ASP A 25 4.27 0.40 4.18
N VAL A 26 4.80 0.47 2.96
CA VAL A 26 5.52 1.64 2.44
C VAL A 26 4.70 2.93 2.54
N GLY A 27 3.40 2.83 2.33
CA GLY A 27 2.46 3.95 2.43
C GLY A 27 2.36 4.59 3.82
N LYS A 28 2.80 3.91 4.87
CA LYS A 28 2.88 4.50 6.22
C LYS A 28 3.84 5.69 6.29
N ALA A 29 4.80 5.75 5.36
CA ALA A 29 5.79 6.83 5.27
C ALA A 29 5.34 8.01 4.40
N LEU A 30 4.08 8.03 3.93
CA LEU A 30 3.57 9.08 3.07
C LEU A 30 3.88 10.47 3.61
N GLU A 31 4.40 11.32 2.73
CA GLU A 31 4.64 12.73 2.95
C GLU A 31 3.71 13.57 2.08
N ARG A 32 3.18 14.63 2.66
CA ARG A 32 2.32 15.61 1.98
C ARG A 32 2.92 17.00 2.08
N ASP A 33 3.00 17.68 0.95
CA ASP A 33 3.40 19.08 0.92
C ASP A 33 2.28 19.96 1.51
N ARG A 34 2.65 20.84 2.43
CA ARG A 34 1.82 21.93 2.93
C ARG A 34 2.64 23.22 2.86
N ASN A 35 2.43 23.97 1.77
CA ASN A 35 3.11 25.27 1.55
C ASN A 35 4.64 25.15 1.59
N GLY A 36 5.22 24.19 0.88
CA GLY A 36 6.67 23.98 0.83
C GLY A 36 7.23 23.17 2.01
N THR A 37 6.39 22.76 2.96
CA THR A 37 6.81 21.92 4.09
C THR A 37 6.19 20.54 3.99
N PHE A 38 7.02 19.49 3.95
CA PHE A 38 6.52 18.11 3.96
C PHE A 38 6.12 17.69 5.36
N THR A 39 4.86 17.28 5.51
CA THR A 39 4.31 16.67 6.71
C THR A 39 4.14 15.16 6.50
N ARG A 40 4.13 14.39 7.60
CA ARG A 40 3.92 12.94 7.57
C ARG A 40 2.61 12.62 8.30
N PRO A 41 1.45 12.79 7.66
CA PRO A 41 0.16 12.76 8.35
C PRO A 41 -0.12 11.42 9.05
N PHE A 42 0.28 10.30 8.44
CA PHE A 42 0.10 8.99 9.07
C PHE A 42 1.07 8.75 10.22
N GLN A 43 2.33 9.16 10.10
CA GLN A 43 3.32 9.07 11.18
C GLN A 43 2.94 9.98 12.35
N GLU A 44 2.42 11.15 12.08
CA GLU A 44 1.88 12.05 13.09
C GLU A 44 0.68 11.44 13.82
N TYR A 45 -0.22 10.79 13.08
CA TYR A 45 -1.31 10.01 13.63
C TYR A 45 -0.81 8.88 14.53
N LEU A 46 0.14 8.07 14.07
CA LEU A 46 0.70 6.99 14.88
C LEU A 46 1.34 7.53 16.17
N ARG A 47 2.01 8.67 16.10
CA ARG A 47 2.62 9.36 17.26
C ARG A 47 1.59 9.89 18.23
N ARG A 48 0.46 10.47 17.75
CA ARG A 48 -0.60 11.06 18.60
C ARG A 48 -1.55 10.01 19.17
N GLY A 49 -1.77 8.93 18.46
CA GLY A 49 -2.81 7.94 18.75
C GLY A 49 -2.45 6.88 19.76
N GLY A 50 -1.29 6.93 20.38
CA GLY A 50 -0.93 5.94 21.37
C GLY A 50 0.55 5.80 21.65
N THR A 51 0.83 5.10 22.73
CA THR A 51 2.17 4.63 23.05
C THR A 51 2.70 3.75 21.92
N ALA A 52 3.76 4.20 21.27
CA ALA A 52 4.49 3.36 20.34
C ALA A 52 4.96 2.09 21.07
N VAL A 53 4.66 0.93 20.51
CA VAL A 53 5.19 -0.32 21.05
C VAL A 53 6.63 -0.44 20.59
N GLY A 54 7.54 -0.34 21.52
CA GLY A 54 8.97 -0.43 21.27
C GLY A 54 9.73 0.85 21.61
N PRO A 55 11.06 0.83 21.55
CA PRO A 55 11.85 2.01 21.80
C PRO A 55 11.48 3.09 20.78
N HIS A 56 11.23 4.31 21.25
CA HIS A 56 10.98 5.47 20.40
C HIS A 56 12.02 5.54 19.28
N PRO A 57 11.63 5.53 18.02
CA PRO A 57 12.60 5.69 16.96
C PRO A 57 13.29 7.03 17.13
N ARG A 58 14.61 7.01 17.29
CA ARG A 58 15.41 8.22 17.36
C ARG A 58 15.67 8.71 15.93
N GLY A 59 15.52 10.01 15.71
CA GLY A 59 15.78 10.63 14.41
C GLY A 59 14.67 10.37 13.37
N ASN A 60 15.04 9.99 12.15
CA ASN A 60 14.13 9.80 11.01
C ASN A 60 13.44 8.43 10.95
N ALA A 61 13.53 7.61 12.00
CA ALA A 61 12.88 6.31 12.03
C ALA A 61 11.35 6.45 11.96
N LEU A 62 10.70 5.49 11.28
CA LEU A 62 9.27 5.47 11.04
C LEU A 62 8.56 4.55 12.03
N TYR A 63 7.38 4.98 12.50
CA TYR A 63 6.53 4.13 13.32
C TYR A 63 5.82 3.09 12.45
N ALA A 64 5.85 1.83 12.84
CA ALA A 64 5.18 0.75 12.14
C ALA A 64 3.75 0.52 12.64
N LYS A 65 3.51 0.72 13.94
CA LYS A 65 2.22 0.47 14.62
C LYS A 65 1.93 1.50 15.71
N SER A 66 0.62 1.63 16.04
CA SER A 66 0.18 2.34 17.22
C SER A 66 -0.72 1.43 18.08
N ASN A 67 -0.62 1.55 19.40
CA ASN A 67 -1.46 0.79 20.35
C ASN A 67 -2.71 1.55 20.80
N GLY A 68 -3.01 2.70 20.24
CA GLY A 68 -4.06 3.58 20.74
C GLY A 68 -5.35 3.56 19.95
N ARG A 69 -6.44 4.00 20.60
CA ARG A 69 -7.71 4.36 19.95
C ARG A 69 -7.46 5.47 18.94
N LYS A 70 -8.12 5.35 17.77
CA LYS A 70 -8.07 6.36 16.71
C LYS A 70 -8.48 7.74 17.24
N PRO A 71 -7.65 8.77 17.15
CA PRO A 71 -8.13 10.14 17.26
C PRO A 71 -9.04 10.41 16.05
N GLY A 72 -10.11 11.19 16.27
CA GLY A 72 -11.27 11.28 15.39
C GLY A 72 -11.07 11.82 13.98
N ASP A 73 -9.87 12.09 13.48
CA ASP A 73 -9.70 12.88 12.25
C ASP A 73 -8.78 12.25 11.17
N THR A 74 -8.50 10.96 11.25
CA THR A 74 -7.90 10.22 10.13
C THR A 74 -8.89 9.27 9.46
N SER A 75 -10.19 9.61 9.52
CA SER A 75 -11.24 8.88 8.86
C SER A 75 -10.98 8.90 7.34
N GLY A 76 -10.47 7.80 6.82
CA GLY A 76 -10.31 7.64 5.38
C GLY A 76 -8.91 7.29 4.90
N PHE A 77 -7.83 7.70 5.59
CA PHE A 77 -6.49 7.36 5.10
C PHE A 77 -6.21 5.86 5.17
N ARG A 78 -5.81 5.31 4.04
CA ARG A 78 -5.42 3.92 3.84
C ARG A 78 -3.99 3.87 3.32
N HIS A 79 -3.06 3.44 4.17
CA HIS A 79 -1.66 3.30 3.76
C HIS A 79 -1.48 2.23 2.68
N GLU A 80 -2.35 1.21 2.64
CA GLU A 80 -2.37 0.20 1.59
C GLU A 80 -2.60 0.80 0.20
N MET A 81 -3.40 1.90 0.10
CA MET A 81 -3.58 2.63 -1.15
C MET A 81 -2.31 3.39 -1.55
N ALA A 82 -1.68 4.09 -0.62
CA ALA A 82 -0.42 4.78 -0.88
C ALA A 82 0.69 3.79 -1.28
N SER A 83 0.72 2.61 -0.64
CA SER A 83 1.64 1.52 -0.98
C SER A 83 1.41 0.99 -2.39
N LEU A 84 0.15 0.76 -2.78
CA LEU A 84 -0.22 0.34 -4.13
C LEU A 84 0.24 1.36 -5.17
N LEU A 85 -0.08 2.65 -4.98
CA LEU A 85 0.29 3.70 -5.93
C LEU A 85 1.81 3.81 -6.09
N ALA A 86 2.57 3.73 -5.00
CA ALA A 86 4.02 3.73 -5.04
C ALA A 86 4.57 2.49 -5.77
N PHE A 87 3.98 1.33 -5.52
CA PHE A 87 4.37 0.08 -6.18
C PHE A 87 4.15 0.14 -7.69
N LEU A 88 2.98 0.58 -8.14
CA LEU A 88 2.64 0.68 -9.56
C LEU A 88 3.48 1.72 -10.31
N GLN A 89 4.09 2.68 -9.62
CA GLN A 89 5.00 3.67 -10.20
C GLN A 89 6.47 3.27 -10.06
N SER A 90 6.74 2.10 -9.48
CA SER A 90 8.08 1.52 -9.42
C SER A 90 8.39 0.67 -10.64
N LYS A 91 9.60 0.09 -10.69
CA LYS A 91 9.99 -0.86 -11.74
C LYS A 91 9.17 -2.17 -11.77
N HIS A 92 8.26 -2.36 -10.83
CA HIS A 92 7.44 -3.57 -10.69
C HIS A 92 5.99 -3.36 -11.16
N VAL A 93 5.75 -2.39 -12.01
CA VAL A 93 4.42 -1.98 -12.51
C VAL A 93 3.59 -3.12 -13.13
N ASP A 94 4.24 -4.16 -13.66
CA ASP A 94 3.59 -5.29 -14.32
C ASP A 94 3.26 -6.47 -13.38
N ASP A 95 3.61 -6.37 -12.10
CA ASP A 95 3.27 -7.42 -11.11
C ASP A 95 1.90 -7.15 -10.47
N ASP A 96 0.84 -7.42 -11.24
CA ASP A 96 -0.54 -7.21 -10.78
C ASP A 96 -0.88 -8.03 -9.52
N LEU A 97 -0.27 -9.23 -9.35
CA LEU A 97 -0.53 -10.06 -8.19
C LEU A 97 0.05 -9.43 -6.92
N ALA A 98 1.30 -8.96 -6.96
CA ALA A 98 1.88 -8.23 -5.84
C ALA A 98 1.09 -6.96 -5.52
N ALA A 99 0.70 -6.19 -6.55
CA ALA A 99 -0.11 -4.99 -6.41
C ALA A 99 -1.46 -5.29 -5.70
N PHE A 100 -2.14 -6.36 -6.11
CA PHE A 100 -3.39 -6.81 -5.48
C PHE A 100 -3.17 -7.16 -4.01
N LEU A 101 -2.14 -7.94 -3.70
CA LEU A 101 -1.83 -8.35 -2.34
C LEU A 101 -1.47 -7.16 -1.43
N ILE A 102 -0.76 -6.16 -1.97
CA ILE A 102 -0.45 -4.90 -1.27
C ILE A 102 -1.76 -4.17 -0.88
N LEU A 103 -2.70 -4.02 -1.81
CA LEU A 103 -3.96 -3.32 -1.53
C LEU A 103 -4.86 -4.12 -0.58
N ALA A 104 -4.92 -5.44 -0.75
CA ALA A 104 -5.88 -6.30 -0.07
C ALA A 104 -5.45 -6.78 1.32
N HIS A 105 -4.18 -6.61 1.73
CA HIS A 105 -3.63 -7.28 2.92
C HIS A 105 -4.40 -7.01 4.23
N HIS A 106 -5.13 -5.89 4.33
CA HIS A 106 -6.04 -5.64 5.45
C HIS A 106 -7.47 -6.15 5.23
N GLY A 107 -7.78 -6.72 4.06
CA GLY A 107 -9.11 -7.24 3.72
C GLY A 107 -10.20 -6.18 3.54
N LYS A 108 -9.87 -4.91 3.46
CA LYS A 108 -10.83 -3.80 3.43
C LYS A 108 -11.03 -3.20 2.05
N VAL A 109 -9.99 -3.16 1.23
CA VAL A 109 -10.00 -2.57 -0.11
C VAL A 109 -9.50 -3.60 -1.10
N ARG A 110 -10.31 -3.98 -2.08
CA ARG A 110 -9.95 -4.87 -3.18
C ARG A 110 -10.31 -4.29 -4.52
N LEU A 111 -11.40 -3.53 -4.56
CA LEU A 111 -11.89 -2.84 -5.74
C LEU A 111 -11.94 -1.34 -5.47
N LEU A 112 -11.85 -0.55 -6.53
CA LEU A 112 -11.98 0.90 -6.51
C LEU A 112 -13.26 1.30 -7.25
N PRO A 113 -13.75 2.54 -7.11
CA PRO A 113 -14.88 3.04 -7.85
C PRO A 113 -14.71 2.84 -9.36
N GLU A 114 -15.81 2.49 -10.04
CA GLU A 114 -15.80 2.25 -11.50
C GLU A 114 -15.95 3.55 -12.31
N ALA A 115 -16.48 4.60 -11.70
CA ALA A 115 -16.67 5.89 -12.35
C ALA A 115 -16.05 6.98 -11.49
N TRP A 116 -15.41 7.93 -12.14
CA TRP A 116 -14.79 9.09 -11.53
C TRP A 116 -15.08 10.33 -12.40
N ASP A 117 -15.37 11.47 -11.78
CA ASP A 117 -15.46 12.74 -12.49
C ASP A 117 -14.04 13.31 -12.65
N ASP A 118 -13.61 13.53 -13.89
CA ASP A 118 -12.23 13.96 -14.21
C ASP A 118 -11.90 15.36 -13.66
N ASP A 119 -12.90 16.16 -13.29
CA ASP A 119 -12.74 17.54 -12.84
C ASP A 119 -12.54 17.68 -11.31
N ASP A 120 -12.82 16.62 -10.54
CA ASP A 120 -12.63 16.67 -9.09
C ASP A 120 -11.21 16.26 -8.65
N PRO A 121 -10.65 16.96 -7.63
CA PRO A 121 -9.39 16.54 -7.04
C PRO A 121 -9.54 15.15 -6.41
N VAL A 122 -8.78 14.20 -6.93
CA VAL A 122 -8.87 12.81 -6.55
C VAL A 122 -8.28 12.59 -5.16
N ASP A 123 -9.15 12.30 -4.19
CA ASP A 123 -8.76 11.76 -2.88
C ASP A 123 -9.10 10.26 -2.83
N LEU A 124 -8.10 9.43 -3.08
CA LEU A 124 -8.25 7.97 -3.01
C LEU A 124 -7.89 7.46 -1.63
N CYS A 125 -8.90 7.27 -0.80
CA CYS A 125 -8.69 6.75 0.56
C CYS A 125 -7.68 7.60 1.36
N GLY A 126 -7.80 8.93 1.26
CA GLY A 126 -6.93 9.88 1.95
C GLY A 126 -5.57 10.13 1.27
N VAL A 127 -5.34 9.55 0.08
CA VAL A 127 -4.13 9.78 -0.73
C VAL A 127 -4.47 10.72 -1.88
N ARG A 128 -3.62 11.70 -2.15
CA ARG A 128 -3.82 12.75 -3.17
C ARG A 128 -2.69 12.77 -4.17
N ASP A 129 -2.97 13.30 -5.35
CA ASP A 129 -1.92 13.61 -6.33
C ASP A 129 -0.88 14.55 -5.71
N GLY A 130 0.40 14.27 -5.97
CA GLY A 130 1.51 15.04 -5.40
C GLY A 130 1.95 14.61 -4.00
N ASP A 131 1.18 13.77 -3.27
CA ASP A 131 1.72 13.07 -2.10
C ASP A 131 2.94 12.23 -2.54
N ARG A 132 3.89 11.98 -1.65
CA ARG A 132 5.08 11.21 -2.02
C ARG A 132 5.47 10.19 -0.96
N ILE A 133 6.18 9.17 -1.41
CA ILE A 133 6.89 8.23 -0.52
C ILE A 133 8.38 8.58 -0.56
N PRO A 134 9.01 8.88 0.59
CA PRO A 134 10.43 9.19 0.63
C PRO A 134 11.29 7.98 0.26
N ALA A 135 12.43 8.21 -0.38
CA ALA A 135 13.34 7.14 -0.80
C ALA A 135 13.75 6.20 0.33
N ALA A 136 13.92 6.74 1.54
CA ALA A 136 14.32 5.95 2.72
C ALA A 136 13.29 4.90 3.15
N ALA A 137 12.03 5.00 2.69
CA ALA A 137 10.97 4.03 2.99
C ALA A 137 10.80 2.99 1.87
N LEU A 138 11.45 3.16 0.72
CA LEU A 138 11.30 2.27 -0.42
C LEU A 138 12.19 1.04 -0.27
N PRO A 139 11.67 -0.17 -0.55
CA PRO A 139 12.48 -1.40 -0.56
C PRO A 139 13.59 -1.39 -1.63
N VAL A 140 13.39 -0.59 -2.69
CA VAL A 140 14.32 -0.44 -3.82
C VAL A 140 14.22 0.96 -4.40
N GLY A 141 15.36 1.52 -4.84
CA GLY A 141 15.43 2.86 -5.43
C GLY A 141 15.95 3.90 -4.44
N ASN A 142 16.52 4.98 -4.98
CA ASN A 142 17.17 6.04 -4.22
C ASN A 142 16.45 7.39 -4.34
N ASN A 143 15.36 7.43 -5.11
CA ASN A 143 14.56 8.64 -5.32
C ASN A 143 13.17 8.49 -4.70
N PRO A 144 12.58 9.57 -4.15
CA PRO A 144 11.20 9.54 -3.70
C PRO A 144 10.26 9.26 -4.88
N ILE A 145 9.13 8.61 -4.60
CA ILE A 145 8.06 8.38 -5.58
C ILE A 145 6.94 9.40 -5.31
N VAL A 146 6.66 10.27 -6.27
CA VAL A 146 5.51 11.18 -6.25
C VAL A 146 4.30 10.41 -6.73
N LEU A 147 3.24 10.37 -5.91
CA LEU A 147 2.07 9.56 -6.17
C LEU A 147 1.14 10.21 -7.20
N ASN A 148 0.68 9.42 -8.15
CA ASN A 148 -0.34 9.75 -9.13
C ASN A 148 -1.54 8.84 -8.91
N THR A 149 -2.65 9.37 -8.46
CA THR A 149 -3.87 8.60 -8.16
C THR A 149 -4.57 8.12 -9.43
N LYS A 150 -4.38 8.81 -10.55
CA LYS A 150 -5.05 8.51 -11.83
C LYS A 150 -4.64 7.18 -12.45
N ILE A 151 -3.49 6.61 -12.06
CA ILE A 151 -3.00 5.35 -12.66
C ILE A 151 -3.88 4.12 -12.31
N VAL A 152 -4.70 4.21 -11.28
CA VAL A 152 -5.62 3.13 -10.87
C VAL A 152 -7.07 3.41 -11.27
N LEU A 153 -7.37 4.62 -11.74
CA LEU A 153 -8.72 5.01 -12.16
C LEU A 153 -9.00 4.56 -13.59
N PRO A 154 -10.26 4.32 -13.94
CA PRO A 154 -10.64 4.06 -15.32
C PRO A 154 -10.39 5.32 -16.16
N SER A 155 -10.02 5.12 -17.42
CA SER A 155 -9.83 6.16 -18.41
C SER A 155 -10.50 5.74 -19.73
N ARG A 156 -10.49 6.60 -20.75
CA ARG A 156 -10.96 6.24 -22.09
C ARG A 156 -10.16 5.07 -22.71
N GLN A 157 -8.95 4.82 -22.24
CA GLN A 157 -8.03 3.83 -22.83
C GLN A 157 -7.95 2.53 -22.03
N HIS A 158 -8.31 2.55 -20.72
CA HIS A 158 -8.25 1.37 -19.85
C HIS A 158 -9.29 1.45 -18.72
N ARG A 159 -9.69 0.29 -18.23
CA ARG A 159 -10.65 0.17 -17.12
C ARG A 159 -10.02 0.31 -15.73
N GLY A 160 -8.81 0.80 -15.67
CA GLY A 160 -8.11 1.03 -14.41
C GLY A 160 -7.85 -0.24 -13.59
N TRP A 161 -7.98 -0.09 -12.28
CA TRP A 161 -7.70 -1.16 -11.32
C TRP A 161 -8.60 -2.39 -11.47
N GLN A 162 -9.89 -2.20 -11.78
CA GLN A 162 -10.85 -3.30 -11.93
C GLN A 162 -10.45 -4.28 -13.03
N GLU A 163 -9.90 -3.79 -14.13
CA GLU A 163 -9.43 -4.66 -15.20
C GLU A 163 -8.28 -5.56 -14.74
N ARG A 164 -7.32 -5.02 -13.97
CA ARG A 164 -6.21 -5.80 -13.39
C ARG A 164 -6.73 -6.89 -12.46
N VAL A 165 -7.65 -6.54 -11.56
CA VAL A 165 -8.27 -7.52 -10.64
C VAL A 165 -9.06 -8.59 -11.40
N HIS A 166 -9.79 -8.22 -12.45
CA HIS A 166 -10.52 -9.17 -13.28
C HIS A 166 -9.60 -10.19 -13.98
N LYS A 167 -8.47 -9.71 -14.51
CA LYS A 167 -7.43 -10.58 -15.09
C LYS A 167 -6.85 -11.54 -14.04
N LEU A 168 -6.59 -11.06 -12.83
CA LEU A 168 -6.11 -11.90 -11.73
C LEU A 168 -7.14 -12.97 -11.33
N LEU A 169 -8.41 -12.59 -11.20
CA LEU A 169 -9.50 -13.55 -10.90
C LEU A 169 -9.63 -14.65 -11.97
N LYS A 170 -9.52 -14.28 -13.25
CA LYS A 170 -9.53 -15.26 -14.35
C LYS A 170 -8.31 -16.17 -14.31
N LYS A 171 -7.14 -15.65 -13.99
CA LYS A 171 -5.88 -16.39 -14.00
C LYS A 171 -5.70 -17.32 -12.80
N HIS A 172 -6.05 -16.84 -11.61
CA HIS A 172 -5.72 -17.51 -10.35
C HIS A 172 -6.94 -18.05 -9.61
N GLY A 173 -8.13 -17.56 -9.92
CA GLY A 173 -9.35 -17.85 -9.19
C GLY A 173 -9.45 -17.16 -7.82
N PRO A 174 -10.68 -17.04 -7.29
CA PRO A 174 -10.92 -16.31 -6.04
C PRO A 174 -10.29 -16.99 -4.81
N PHE A 175 -10.26 -18.32 -4.79
CA PHE A 175 -9.74 -19.08 -3.64
C PHE A 175 -8.23 -18.90 -3.47
N LEU A 176 -7.45 -18.95 -4.56
CA LEU A 176 -6.01 -18.75 -4.47
C LEU A 176 -5.69 -17.29 -4.08
N LEU A 177 -6.39 -16.31 -4.65
CA LEU A 177 -6.20 -14.91 -4.28
C LEU A 177 -6.49 -14.67 -2.79
N ALA A 178 -7.60 -15.21 -2.26
CA ALA A 178 -7.93 -15.10 -0.85
C ALA A 178 -6.90 -15.81 0.06
N TYR A 179 -6.39 -16.96 -0.36
CA TYR A 179 -5.34 -17.67 0.36
C TYR A 179 -4.05 -16.85 0.42
N LEU A 180 -3.60 -16.29 -0.70
CA LEU A 180 -2.38 -15.47 -0.77
C LEU A 180 -2.52 -14.17 0.05
N GLU A 181 -3.69 -13.52 0.01
CA GLU A 181 -4.02 -12.38 0.87
C GLU A 181 -3.87 -12.74 2.35
N GLY A 182 -4.42 -13.90 2.76
CA GLY A 182 -4.30 -14.43 4.11
C GLY A 182 -2.85 -14.65 4.52
N LEU A 183 -2.00 -15.15 3.62
CA LEU A 183 -0.57 -15.35 3.88
C LEU A 183 0.17 -14.02 4.14
N VAL A 184 -0.08 -13.00 3.33
CA VAL A 184 0.56 -11.67 3.53
C VAL A 184 0.10 -11.09 4.87
N ARG A 185 -1.17 -11.21 5.23
CA ARG A 185 -1.71 -10.77 6.51
C ARG A 185 -1.06 -11.49 7.71
N VAL A 186 -0.92 -12.81 7.63
CA VAL A 186 -0.26 -13.60 8.68
C VAL A 186 1.22 -13.22 8.80
N ALA A 187 1.88 -12.95 7.67
CA ALA A 187 3.26 -12.49 7.67
C ALA A 187 3.42 -11.13 8.36
N ASP A 188 2.51 -10.18 8.07
CA ASP A 188 2.46 -8.88 8.75
C ASP A 188 2.25 -9.03 10.27
N TRP A 189 1.31 -9.87 10.70
CA TRP A 189 1.06 -10.10 12.14
C TRP A 189 2.26 -10.71 12.88
N ARG A 190 3.02 -11.57 12.20
CA ARG A 190 4.20 -12.21 12.81
C ARG A 190 5.43 -11.30 12.85
N ALA A 191 5.50 -10.33 11.97
CA ALA A 191 6.57 -9.34 11.93
C ALA A 191 6.36 -8.20 12.93
N SER A 192 5.20 -8.14 13.53
CA SER A 192 4.71 -7.10 14.46
C SER A 192 4.87 -7.50 15.90
#